data_7d94e6fd5f4c9e873858a09132831142
#
_entry.id   7d94e6fd5f4c9e873858a09132831142
#
_cell.length_a   1.000
_cell.length_b   1.000
_cell.length_c   1.000
_cell.angle_alpha   90.00
_cell.angle_beta   90.00
_cell.angle_gamma   90.00
#
_symmetry.space_group_name_H-M   'P 1'
#
loop_
_entity.id
_entity.type
_entity.pdbx_description
1 polymer ?
#
loop_
_entity_poly.entity_id
_entity_poly.type
_entity_poly.pdbx_seq_one_letter_code
_entity_poly.pdbx_strand_id
1 'polypeptide(L)'
;PFIHYYTPFISPRPLIEKLFQSPRNRKMFMAHIRTIVEENFLNQNYYSIAQYLQNIIDTSVQNDTNKFYSYNDFTNNLNSQVALPASICPGISQLIDSRANYLSVYSGFNGAPSISNINPQSLIFGNDFYINADVLGSTDVVLYFRFGENMRFKEVNMFDDGNHNDGLPNDGTFGALITNTANSVDYYIYAENDSSGIFSPERAAHEFYSISTNIPQSKLVINEVMSNNKSTVTDNSGKYDDWIELFNNSSTPISTNKLFFSDNLQN
;
A
#
# COMPACT_ATOMS: atom_id res chain seq x y z
N PRO A 1 18.20 -5.65 -22.27
CA PRO A 1 17.39 -6.73 -21.66
C PRO A 1 15.95 -6.29 -21.54
N PHE A 2 15.06 -7.15 -21.97
CA PHE A 2 13.65 -6.83 -22.10
C PHE A 2 12.95 -6.89 -20.74
N ILE A 3 12.31 -5.82 -20.33
CA ILE A 3 11.60 -5.73 -19.05
C ILE A 3 10.41 -6.69 -18.99
N HIS A 4 9.76 -6.91 -20.14
CA HIS A 4 8.60 -7.79 -20.29
C HIS A 4 8.92 -9.10 -21.04
N TYR A 5 10.19 -9.34 -21.30
CA TYR A 5 10.58 -10.48 -22.11
C TYR A 5 10.85 -11.70 -21.23
N TYR A 6 10.12 -12.77 -21.49
CA TYR A 6 10.54 -14.06 -21.10
C TYR A 6 10.80 -14.90 -22.36
N THR A 7 11.84 -15.71 -22.33
CA THR A 7 12.15 -16.56 -23.47
C THR A 7 11.19 -17.75 -23.51
N PRO A 8 10.39 -17.90 -24.57
CA PRO A 8 9.47 -19.04 -24.70
C PRO A 8 10.22 -20.35 -24.96
N PHE A 9 11.56 -20.31 -25.04
CA PHE A 9 12.36 -21.42 -25.56
C PHE A 9 12.48 -22.65 -24.65
N ILE A 10 12.17 -22.54 -23.36
CA ILE A 10 12.43 -23.65 -22.44
C ILE A 10 11.17 -24.09 -21.68
N SER A 11 10.25 -23.22 -21.39
CA SER A 11 8.97 -23.54 -20.75
C SER A 11 8.05 -22.33 -20.78
N PRO A 12 6.79 -22.46 -21.19
CA PRO A 12 5.83 -21.39 -21.07
C PRO A 12 5.66 -21.00 -19.61
N ARG A 13 5.66 -19.70 -19.34
CA ARG A 13 5.38 -19.14 -18.01
C ARG A 13 3.98 -18.50 -18.02
N PRO A 14 2.92 -19.30 -17.90
CA PRO A 14 1.56 -18.87 -18.21
C PRO A 14 1.10 -17.70 -17.34
N LEU A 15 1.56 -17.60 -16.09
CA LEU A 15 1.20 -16.50 -15.22
C LEU A 15 1.74 -15.16 -15.74
N ILE A 16 3.02 -15.07 -16.07
CA ILE A 16 3.65 -13.85 -16.60
C ILE A 16 3.04 -13.51 -17.96
N GLU A 17 2.89 -14.49 -18.82
CA GLU A 17 2.31 -14.31 -20.15
C GLU A 17 0.90 -13.74 -20.06
N LYS A 18 0.02 -14.32 -19.23
CA LYS A 18 -1.36 -13.87 -19.07
C LYS A 18 -1.46 -12.49 -18.42
N LEU A 19 -0.68 -12.22 -17.39
CA LEU A 19 -0.66 -10.92 -16.73
C LEU A 19 -0.25 -9.80 -17.71
N PHE A 20 0.78 -10.05 -18.53
CA PHE A 20 1.30 -9.04 -19.44
C PHE A 20 0.56 -8.96 -20.80
N GLN A 21 -0.47 -9.77 -21.03
CA GLN A 21 -1.43 -9.53 -22.10
C GLN A 21 -2.25 -8.24 -21.86
N SER A 22 -2.52 -7.90 -20.58
CA SER A 22 -3.19 -6.66 -20.22
C SER A 22 -2.23 -5.44 -20.30
N PRO A 23 -2.53 -4.42 -21.10
CA PRO A 23 -1.76 -3.17 -21.13
C PRO A 23 -1.71 -2.49 -19.75
N ARG A 24 -2.82 -2.47 -19.02
CA ARG A 24 -2.89 -1.92 -17.66
C ARG A 24 -1.91 -2.63 -16.71
N ASN A 25 -1.89 -3.96 -16.71
CA ASN A 25 -0.96 -4.71 -15.85
C ASN A 25 0.50 -4.41 -16.17
N ARG A 26 0.84 -4.20 -17.46
CA ARG A 26 2.19 -3.78 -17.84
C ARG A 26 2.54 -2.40 -17.30
N LYS A 27 1.62 -1.43 -17.40
CA LYS A 27 1.81 -0.07 -16.88
C LYS A 27 1.94 -0.07 -15.36
N MET A 28 1.10 -0.83 -14.64
CA MET A 28 1.20 -1.03 -13.19
C MET A 28 2.55 -1.64 -12.79
N PHE A 29 2.99 -2.69 -13.48
CA PHE A 29 4.30 -3.30 -13.26
C PHE A 29 5.44 -2.29 -13.48
N MET A 30 5.36 -1.49 -14.54
CA MET A 30 6.34 -0.45 -14.84
C MET A 30 6.34 0.67 -13.80
N ALA A 31 5.18 1.05 -13.27
CA ALA A 31 5.08 2.02 -12.18
C ALA A 31 5.86 1.54 -10.94
N HIS A 32 5.67 0.30 -10.51
CA HIS A 32 6.43 -0.27 -9.39
C HIS A 32 7.93 -0.38 -9.67
N ILE A 33 8.32 -0.78 -10.89
CA ILE A 33 9.75 -0.79 -11.26
C ILE A 33 10.35 0.61 -11.20
N ARG A 34 9.60 1.64 -11.64
CA ARG A 34 10.05 3.04 -11.55
C ARG A 34 10.30 3.44 -10.11
N THR A 35 9.36 3.20 -9.20
CA THR A 35 9.51 3.46 -7.76
C THR A 35 10.77 2.78 -7.20
N ILE A 36 10.99 1.50 -7.52
CA ILE A 36 12.20 0.79 -7.08
C ILE A 36 13.48 1.45 -7.61
N VAL A 37 13.49 1.84 -8.88
CA VAL A 37 14.67 2.46 -9.52
C VAL A 37 14.96 3.83 -8.90
N GLU A 38 13.95 4.66 -8.73
CA GLU A 38 14.08 6.00 -8.15
C GLU A 38 14.52 5.96 -6.67
N GLU A 39 13.91 5.09 -5.88
CA GLU A 39 14.18 5.02 -4.44
C GLU A 39 15.47 4.29 -4.07
N ASN A 40 15.94 3.36 -4.91
CA ASN A 40 17.03 2.48 -4.52
C ASN A 40 18.24 2.55 -5.46
N PHE A 41 18.02 2.74 -6.78
CA PHE A 41 19.11 2.64 -7.74
C PHE A 41 19.70 4.01 -8.08
N LEU A 42 18.87 4.99 -8.47
CA LEU A 42 19.34 6.30 -8.87
C LEU A 42 19.93 7.11 -7.70
N ASN A 43 19.40 6.92 -6.49
CA ASN A 43 19.93 7.55 -5.27
C ASN A 43 21.04 6.75 -4.57
N GLN A 44 21.53 5.64 -5.18
CA GLN A 44 22.61 4.80 -4.65
C GLN A 44 22.30 4.13 -3.28
N ASN A 45 21.03 4.07 -2.86
CA ASN A 45 20.66 3.45 -1.59
C ASN A 45 21.05 1.96 -1.53
N TYR A 46 20.90 1.22 -2.64
CA TYR A 46 21.34 -0.17 -2.76
C TYR A 46 22.84 -0.34 -2.40
N TYR A 47 23.68 0.62 -2.78
CA TYR A 47 25.13 0.53 -2.56
C TYR A 47 25.47 0.64 -1.09
N SER A 48 24.88 1.59 -0.38
CA SER A 48 25.03 1.75 1.05
C SER A 48 24.60 0.51 1.83
N ILE A 49 23.46 -0.10 1.44
CA ILE A 49 22.97 -1.33 2.03
C ILE A 49 23.94 -2.49 1.74
N ALA A 50 24.42 -2.61 0.51
CA ALA A 50 25.34 -3.68 0.12
C ALA A 50 26.67 -3.59 0.88
N GLN A 51 27.23 -2.37 1.04
CA GLN A 51 28.43 -2.15 1.87
C GLN A 51 28.19 -2.52 3.33
N TYR A 52 27.07 -2.11 3.89
CA TYR A 52 26.71 -2.45 5.27
C TYR A 52 26.63 -3.97 5.47
N LEU A 53 25.94 -4.67 4.59
CA LEU A 53 25.82 -6.14 4.64
C LEU A 53 27.17 -6.83 4.45
N GLN A 54 28.00 -6.35 3.51
CA GLN A 54 29.35 -6.87 3.29
C GLN A 54 30.20 -6.74 4.58
N ASN A 55 30.14 -5.60 5.25
CA ASN A 55 30.85 -5.37 6.51
C ASN A 55 30.39 -6.30 7.64
N ILE A 56 29.09 -6.60 7.75
CA ILE A 56 28.56 -7.51 8.78
C ILE A 56 29.14 -8.92 8.64
N ILE A 57 29.26 -9.42 7.41
CA ILE A 57 29.69 -10.81 7.17
C ILE A 57 31.21 -10.93 6.92
N ASP A 58 31.93 -9.83 6.86
CA ASP A 58 33.35 -9.76 6.45
C ASP A 58 34.25 -10.77 7.17
N THR A 59 34.27 -10.72 8.49
CA THR A 59 35.09 -11.64 9.30
C THR A 59 34.69 -13.11 9.09
N SER A 60 33.42 -13.38 8.93
CA SER A 60 32.92 -14.74 8.67
C SER A 60 33.40 -15.26 7.32
N VAL A 61 33.34 -14.42 6.30
CA VAL A 61 33.82 -14.76 4.95
C VAL A 61 35.35 -14.93 4.93
N GLN A 62 36.08 -14.05 5.65
CA GLN A 62 37.53 -14.15 5.74
C GLN A 62 37.98 -15.48 6.34
N ASN A 63 37.32 -15.91 7.41
CA ASN A 63 37.64 -17.13 8.14
C ASN A 63 37.06 -18.43 7.53
N ASP A 64 36.18 -18.34 6.56
CA ASP A 64 35.62 -19.52 5.88
C ASP A 64 36.68 -20.21 5.02
N THR A 65 37.04 -21.45 5.38
CA THR A 65 38.01 -22.26 4.65
C THR A 65 37.40 -23.00 3.48
N ASN A 66 36.07 -23.04 3.37
CA ASN A 66 35.32 -23.79 2.35
C ASN A 66 34.68 -22.88 1.28
N LYS A 67 35.01 -21.59 1.26
CA LYS A 67 34.48 -20.67 0.26
C LYS A 67 34.95 -21.02 -1.16
N PHE A 68 34.04 -20.89 -2.12
CA PHE A 68 34.31 -21.17 -3.55
C PHE A 68 35.10 -20.06 -4.24
N TYR A 69 35.16 -18.86 -3.64
CA TYR A 69 35.81 -17.66 -4.16
C TYR A 69 36.83 -17.14 -3.18
N SER A 70 37.82 -16.40 -3.66
CA SER A 70 38.77 -15.76 -2.78
C SER A 70 38.12 -14.66 -1.93
N TYR A 71 38.73 -14.32 -0.80
CA TYR A 71 38.31 -13.18 0.00
C TYR A 71 38.41 -11.87 -0.82
N ASN A 72 39.42 -11.77 -1.70
CA ASN A 72 39.58 -10.63 -2.59
C ASN A 72 38.44 -10.52 -3.62
N ASP A 73 37.93 -11.65 -4.11
CA ASP A 73 36.75 -11.65 -4.97
C ASP A 73 35.51 -11.14 -4.23
N PHE A 74 35.31 -11.56 -2.98
CA PHE A 74 34.22 -11.07 -2.14
C PHE A 74 34.29 -9.56 -1.95
N THR A 75 35.47 -9.01 -1.59
CA THR A 75 35.62 -7.57 -1.34
C THR A 75 35.47 -6.74 -2.63
N ASN A 76 35.93 -7.25 -3.77
CA ASN A 76 35.90 -6.54 -5.04
C ASN A 76 34.55 -6.63 -5.75
N ASN A 77 33.77 -7.69 -5.55
CA ASN A 77 32.55 -7.94 -6.34
C ASN A 77 31.41 -6.95 -6.05
N LEU A 78 31.54 -6.10 -5.04
CA LEU A 78 30.65 -4.97 -4.89
C LEU A 78 30.73 -4.01 -6.10
N ASN A 79 31.94 -3.75 -6.59
CA ASN A 79 32.22 -2.77 -7.63
C ASN A 79 32.65 -3.36 -8.97
N SER A 80 33.25 -4.55 -8.96
CA SER A 80 33.89 -5.12 -10.14
C SER A 80 33.47 -6.55 -10.39
N GLN A 81 33.47 -6.93 -11.64
CA GLN A 81 33.22 -8.31 -12.01
C GLN A 81 34.30 -9.26 -11.48
N VAL A 82 33.90 -10.48 -11.17
CA VAL A 82 34.76 -11.58 -10.77
C VAL A 82 34.67 -12.68 -11.83
N ALA A 83 35.82 -13.17 -12.27
CA ALA A 83 35.90 -14.30 -13.21
C ALA A 83 35.68 -15.59 -12.46
N LEU A 84 34.79 -16.42 -12.94
CA LEU A 84 34.50 -17.74 -12.45
C LEU A 84 34.99 -18.80 -13.50
N PRO A 85 35.22 -20.07 -13.12
CA PRO A 85 35.72 -21.10 -14.06
C PRO A 85 34.85 -21.25 -15.32
N ALA A 86 33.55 -21.01 -15.25
CA ALA A 86 32.59 -21.19 -16.36
C ALA A 86 31.76 -19.95 -16.70
N SER A 87 31.97 -18.82 -16.00
CA SER A 87 31.14 -17.62 -16.17
C SER A 87 31.82 -16.37 -15.63
N ILE A 88 31.18 -15.24 -15.78
CA ILE A 88 31.57 -13.98 -15.14
C ILE A 88 30.44 -13.55 -14.21
N CYS A 89 30.78 -13.22 -12.96
CA CYS A 89 29.85 -12.61 -12.03
C CYS A 89 30.08 -11.09 -12.07
N PRO A 90 29.13 -10.29 -12.59
CA PRO A 90 29.27 -8.84 -12.61
C PRO A 90 29.27 -8.26 -11.19
N GLY A 91 29.95 -7.14 -11.01
CA GLY A 91 29.86 -6.38 -9.78
C GLY A 91 28.43 -5.87 -9.54
N ILE A 92 28.03 -5.74 -8.28
CA ILE A 92 26.67 -5.29 -7.94
C ILE A 92 26.43 -3.90 -8.50
N SER A 93 27.37 -2.95 -8.33
CA SER A 93 27.23 -1.59 -8.88
C SER A 93 27.20 -1.60 -10.42
N GLN A 94 28.04 -2.38 -11.07
CA GLN A 94 28.06 -2.48 -12.54
C GLN A 94 26.71 -2.96 -13.07
N LEU A 95 26.10 -3.95 -12.41
CA LEU A 95 24.82 -4.50 -12.83
C LEU A 95 23.68 -3.50 -12.61
N ILE A 96 23.63 -2.89 -11.42
CA ILE A 96 22.53 -2.00 -11.04
C ILE A 96 22.62 -0.66 -11.78
N ASP A 97 23.79 -0.04 -11.86
CA ASP A 97 23.96 1.24 -12.57
C ASP A 97 23.67 1.09 -14.07
N SER A 98 24.13 0.02 -14.68
CA SER A 98 23.80 -0.30 -16.07
C SER A 98 22.29 -0.50 -16.27
N ARG A 99 21.62 -1.16 -15.32
CA ARG A 99 20.17 -1.36 -15.35
C ARG A 99 19.42 -0.06 -15.14
N ALA A 100 19.81 0.76 -14.15
CA ALA A 100 19.19 2.04 -13.85
C ALA A 100 19.30 3.00 -15.06
N ASN A 101 20.47 3.09 -15.66
CA ASN A 101 20.70 3.89 -16.86
C ASN A 101 19.83 3.44 -18.05
N TYR A 102 19.69 2.14 -18.26
CA TYR A 102 18.78 1.61 -19.30
C TYR A 102 17.31 1.96 -19.00
N LEU A 103 16.88 1.79 -17.75
CA LEU A 103 15.48 1.99 -17.35
C LEU A 103 15.10 3.48 -17.36
N SER A 104 16.02 4.39 -16.98
CA SER A 104 15.75 5.84 -16.96
C SER A 104 15.41 6.42 -18.34
N VAL A 105 15.87 5.80 -19.41
CA VAL A 105 15.56 6.21 -20.79
C VAL A 105 14.48 5.35 -21.45
N TYR A 106 13.94 4.37 -20.74
CA TYR A 106 12.89 3.50 -21.25
C TYR A 106 11.56 4.27 -21.36
N SER A 107 10.90 4.19 -22.53
CA SER A 107 9.70 4.98 -22.82
C SER A 107 8.55 4.81 -21.82
N GLY A 108 8.38 3.61 -21.26
CA GLY A 108 7.34 3.33 -20.24
C GLY A 108 7.61 3.97 -18.87
N PHE A 109 8.79 4.61 -18.66
CA PHE A 109 9.11 5.37 -17.44
C PHE A 109 8.74 6.84 -17.56
N ASN A 110 8.65 7.36 -18.78
CA ASN A 110 8.46 8.78 -19.05
C ASN A 110 6.98 9.11 -19.27
N GLY A 111 6.60 10.35 -18.95
CA GLY A 111 5.27 10.86 -19.22
C GLY A 111 4.17 10.23 -18.40
N ALA A 112 4.48 9.69 -17.22
CA ALA A 112 3.46 9.23 -16.28
C ALA A 112 2.56 10.41 -15.87
N PRO A 113 1.27 10.17 -15.59
CA PRO A 113 0.42 11.15 -14.95
C PRO A 113 1.00 11.60 -13.60
N SER A 114 0.49 12.70 -13.07
CA SER A 114 0.77 13.12 -11.69
C SER A 114 -0.51 13.08 -10.87
N ILE A 115 -0.42 12.65 -9.61
CA ILE A 115 -1.52 12.62 -8.64
C ILE A 115 -1.11 13.51 -7.47
N SER A 116 -1.96 14.45 -7.10
CA SER A 116 -1.71 15.39 -6.00
C SER A 116 -3.03 15.76 -5.30
N ASN A 117 -2.93 16.54 -4.21
CA ASN A 117 -4.08 17.11 -3.49
C ASN A 117 -5.19 16.08 -3.20
N ILE A 118 -4.81 14.88 -2.74
CA ILE A 118 -5.77 13.84 -2.38
C ILE A 118 -6.59 14.30 -1.18
N ASN A 119 -7.89 14.42 -1.36
CA ASN A 119 -8.78 14.99 -0.37
C ASN A 119 -10.01 14.09 -0.14
N PRO A 120 -9.95 13.19 0.84
CA PRO A 120 -11.11 12.40 1.23
C PRO A 120 -12.09 13.26 2.03
N GLN A 121 -13.37 13.13 1.76
CA GLN A 121 -14.39 13.67 2.65
C GLN A 121 -14.34 12.98 4.01
N SER A 122 -14.88 13.66 5.03
CA SER A 122 -15.01 13.06 6.36
C SER A 122 -15.87 11.80 6.31
N LEU A 123 -15.34 10.70 6.83
CA LEU A 123 -16.05 9.44 6.90
C LEU A 123 -17.08 9.48 8.02
N ILE A 124 -18.34 9.21 7.71
CA ILE A 124 -19.44 9.05 8.67
C ILE A 124 -20.01 7.64 8.46
N PHE A 125 -20.10 6.85 9.52
CA PHE A 125 -20.62 5.48 9.43
C PHE A 125 -22.03 5.47 8.81
N GLY A 126 -22.20 4.61 7.81
CA GLY A 126 -23.47 4.44 7.10
C GLY A 126 -23.77 5.50 6.04
N ASN A 127 -22.93 6.51 5.86
CA ASN A 127 -23.06 7.50 4.80
C ASN A 127 -22.05 7.29 3.70
N ASP A 128 -22.49 7.41 2.47
CA ASP A 128 -21.58 7.44 1.32
C ASP A 128 -20.70 8.70 1.37
N PHE A 129 -19.48 8.60 0.83
CA PHE A 129 -18.53 9.71 0.84
C PHE A 129 -17.68 9.71 -0.43
N TYR A 130 -17.08 10.85 -0.74
CA TYR A 130 -16.23 11.03 -1.90
C TYR A 130 -14.75 11.07 -1.51
N ILE A 131 -13.91 10.55 -2.40
CA ILE A 131 -12.46 10.77 -2.42
C ILE A 131 -12.12 11.48 -3.72
N ASN A 132 -11.46 12.63 -3.60
CA ASN A 132 -11.04 13.44 -4.73
C ASN A 132 -9.52 13.52 -4.79
N ALA A 133 -8.99 13.75 -5.98
CA ALA A 133 -7.58 14.01 -6.22
C ALA A 133 -7.40 14.85 -7.48
N ASP A 134 -6.40 15.71 -7.50
CA ASP A 134 -5.96 16.38 -8.72
C ASP A 134 -5.08 15.43 -9.52
N VAL A 135 -5.43 15.18 -10.77
CA VAL A 135 -4.68 14.28 -11.66
C VAL A 135 -4.45 14.96 -13.00
N LEU A 136 -3.18 15.05 -13.39
CA LEU A 136 -2.78 15.67 -14.66
C LEU A 136 -2.19 14.63 -15.61
N GLY A 137 -2.56 14.72 -16.88
CA GLY A 137 -1.98 13.90 -17.95
C GLY A 137 -2.46 12.44 -17.97
N SER A 138 -3.60 12.14 -17.33
CA SER A 138 -4.23 10.82 -17.33
C SER A 138 -5.32 10.69 -18.40
N THR A 139 -5.55 9.46 -18.82
CA THR A 139 -6.73 9.06 -19.62
C THR A 139 -7.68 8.20 -18.79
N ASP A 140 -7.19 7.62 -17.70
CA ASP A 140 -7.98 6.76 -16.82
C ASP A 140 -7.46 6.89 -15.38
N VAL A 141 -8.39 7.04 -14.42
CA VAL A 141 -8.09 7.17 -12.99
C VAL A 141 -8.99 6.21 -12.20
N VAL A 142 -8.38 5.41 -11.34
CA VAL A 142 -9.06 4.37 -10.58
C VAL A 142 -8.71 4.49 -9.11
N LEU A 143 -9.73 4.50 -8.28
CA LEU A 143 -9.59 4.38 -6.83
C LEU A 143 -9.73 2.91 -6.43
N TYR A 144 -8.77 2.42 -5.68
CA TYR A 144 -8.81 1.11 -5.02
C TYR A 144 -9.08 1.30 -3.55
N PHE A 145 -10.06 0.61 -3.00
CA PHE A 145 -10.44 0.74 -1.59
C PHE A 145 -10.83 -0.60 -0.95
N ARG A 146 -10.73 -0.68 0.38
CA ARG A 146 -11.19 -1.82 1.18
C ARG A 146 -11.68 -1.36 2.55
N PHE A 147 -12.55 -2.14 3.16
CA PHE A 147 -13.13 -1.86 4.47
C PHE A 147 -12.51 -2.66 5.63
N GLY A 148 -11.32 -3.16 5.48
CA GLY A 148 -10.60 -3.91 6.52
C GLY A 148 -9.34 -4.55 5.98
N GLU A 149 -8.36 -4.75 6.86
CA GLU A 149 -7.02 -5.24 6.51
C GLU A 149 -7.02 -6.59 5.79
N ASN A 150 -7.95 -7.47 6.13
CA ASN A 150 -8.06 -8.80 5.53
C ASN A 150 -8.92 -8.84 4.26
N MET A 151 -9.45 -7.71 3.83
CA MET A 151 -10.26 -7.62 2.61
C MET A 151 -9.41 -7.26 1.39
N ARG A 152 -9.82 -7.75 0.24
CA ARG A 152 -9.22 -7.35 -1.04
C ARG A 152 -9.65 -5.92 -1.37
N PHE A 153 -8.74 -5.18 -1.98
CA PHE A 153 -9.10 -3.90 -2.59
C PHE A 153 -10.09 -4.13 -3.74
N LYS A 154 -11.15 -3.34 -3.73
CA LYS A 154 -12.12 -3.19 -4.81
C LYS A 154 -11.74 -1.97 -5.61
N GLU A 155 -12.11 -1.93 -6.89
CA GLU A 155 -11.86 -0.78 -7.76
C GLU A 155 -13.16 -0.02 -8.06
N VAL A 156 -13.03 1.29 -8.19
CA VAL A 156 -14.07 2.20 -8.70
C VAL A 156 -13.39 3.27 -9.55
N ASN A 157 -14.00 3.61 -10.68
CA ASN A 157 -13.47 4.68 -11.53
C ASN A 157 -13.65 6.04 -10.85
N MET A 158 -12.67 6.90 -11.01
CA MET A 158 -12.76 8.31 -10.66
C MET A 158 -13.09 9.12 -11.91
N PHE A 159 -13.93 10.14 -11.77
CA PHE A 159 -14.43 10.96 -12.88
C PHE A 159 -14.11 12.43 -12.64
N ASP A 160 -13.89 13.16 -13.73
CA ASP A 160 -13.75 14.63 -13.79
C ASP A 160 -14.92 15.16 -14.62
N ASP A 161 -16.14 15.04 -14.09
CA ASP A 161 -17.39 15.32 -14.79
C ASP A 161 -18.30 16.33 -14.09
N GLY A 162 -17.87 16.87 -12.94
CA GLY A 162 -18.62 17.81 -12.12
C GLY A 162 -19.75 17.19 -11.30
N ASN A 163 -19.86 15.85 -11.23
CA ASN A 163 -20.93 15.13 -10.52
C ASN A 163 -20.43 14.28 -9.35
N HIS A 164 -19.11 14.03 -9.26
CA HIS A 164 -18.49 13.17 -8.25
C HIS A 164 -17.80 13.99 -7.15
N ASN A 165 -18.35 15.17 -6.83
CA ASN A 165 -17.75 16.14 -5.90
C ASN A 165 -16.33 16.56 -6.33
N ASP A 166 -16.12 16.65 -7.62
CA ASP A 166 -14.87 16.83 -8.34
C ASP A 166 -14.73 18.27 -8.92
N GLY A 167 -15.60 19.20 -8.55
CA GLY A 167 -15.54 20.58 -9.00
C GLY A 167 -16.28 20.82 -10.32
N LEU A 168 -15.60 21.36 -11.32
CA LEU A 168 -16.13 21.59 -12.65
C LEU A 168 -15.67 20.49 -13.62
N PRO A 169 -16.47 20.14 -14.61
CA PRO A 169 -16.05 19.16 -15.59
C PRO A 169 -14.74 19.56 -16.30
N ASN A 170 -13.80 18.65 -16.39
CA ASN A 170 -12.50 18.80 -17.04
C ASN A 170 -11.59 19.87 -16.38
N ASP A 171 -11.69 20.03 -15.06
CA ASP A 171 -10.80 20.94 -14.31
C ASP A 171 -9.53 20.23 -13.76
N GLY A 172 -9.43 18.90 -13.95
CA GLY A 172 -8.31 18.09 -13.52
C GLY A 172 -8.49 17.47 -12.14
N THR A 173 -9.61 17.76 -11.45
CA THR A 173 -9.97 17.13 -10.19
C THR A 173 -10.85 15.93 -10.48
N PHE A 174 -10.43 14.77 -10.04
CA PHE A 174 -11.16 13.51 -10.21
C PHE A 174 -11.81 13.09 -8.90
N GLY A 175 -13.04 12.61 -8.94
CA GLY A 175 -13.79 12.15 -7.78
C GLY A 175 -14.35 10.74 -7.94
N ALA A 176 -14.47 10.02 -6.83
CA ALA A 176 -15.18 8.74 -6.76
C ALA A 176 -16.04 8.66 -5.52
N LEU A 177 -17.25 8.11 -5.69
CA LEU A 177 -18.17 7.82 -4.61
C LEU A 177 -17.90 6.43 -4.03
N ILE A 178 -17.75 6.33 -2.72
CA ILE A 178 -17.68 5.07 -2.00
C ILE A 178 -18.95 4.91 -1.18
N THR A 179 -19.70 3.83 -1.44
CA THR A 179 -20.81 3.41 -0.58
C THR A 179 -20.26 2.81 0.70
N ASN A 180 -20.51 3.48 1.82
CA ASN A 180 -19.85 3.19 3.08
C ASN A 180 -20.66 2.23 3.97
N THR A 181 -19.99 1.17 4.40
CA THR A 181 -20.52 0.19 5.36
C THR A 181 -19.59 -0.06 6.55
N ALA A 182 -18.59 0.79 6.77
CA ALA A 182 -17.53 0.55 7.73
C ALA A 182 -17.08 1.82 8.48
N ASN A 183 -16.34 1.62 9.57
CA ASN A 183 -15.75 2.68 10.39
C ASN A 183 -14.37 3.13 9.89
N SER A 184 -13.77 2.40 8.97
CA SER A 184 -12.48 2.75 8.37
C SER A 184 -12.42 2.27 6.94
N VAL A 185 -11.67 3.00 6.12
CA VAL A 185 -11.42 2.68 4.72
C VAL A 185 -9.95 2.89 4.42
N ASP A 186 -9.32 1.85 3.89
CA ASP A 186 -7.99 1.94 3.30
C ASP A 186 -8.15 2.14 1.79
N TYR A 187 -7.34 3.00 1.19
CA TYR A 187 -7.43 3.27 -0.24
C TYR A 187 -6.11 3.71 -0.86
N TYR A 188 -6.00 3.55 -2.16
CA TYR A 188 -4.95 4.12 -2.99
C TYR A 188 -5.49 4.46 -4.38
N ILE A 189 -4.80 5.33 -5.09
CA ILE A 189 -5.21 5.79 -6.42
C ILE A 189 -4.20 5.29 -7.44
N TYR A 190 -4.70 4.86 -8.59
CA TYR A 190 -3.91 4.57 -9.78
C TYR A 190 -4.39 5.45 -10.92
N ALA A 191 -3.45 6.10 -11.60
CA ALA A 191 -3.74 6.87 -12.82
C ALA A 191 -2.84 6.39 -13.96
N GLU A 192 -3.39 6.32 -15.16
CA GLU A 192 -2.65 5.96 -16.36
C GLU A 192 -3.02 6.82 -17.57
N ASN A 193 -2.08 6.86 -18.52
CA ASN A 193 -2.32 7.34 -19.87
C ASN A 193 -1.93 6.26 -20.89
N ASP A 194 -1.82 6.60 -22.16
CA ASP A 194 -1.53 5.61 -23.21
C ASP A 194 -0.19 4.90 -23.00
N SER A 195 0.79 5.55 -22.40
CA SER A 195 2.17 5.04 -22.30
C SER A 195 2.56 4.55 -20.91
N SER A 196 2.07 5.17 -19.84
CA SER A 196 2.58 4.98 -18.50
C SER A 196 1.50 5.06 -17.44
N GLY A 197 1.77 4.53 -16.24
CA GLY A 197 0.90 4.61 -15.07
C GLY A 197 1.66 5.05 -13.82
N ILE A 198 0.93 5.47 -12.79
CA ILE A 198 1.46 5.86 -11.47
C ILE A 198 0.48 5.46 -10.38
N PHE A 199 1.02 5.17 -9.20
CA PHE A 199 0.26 4.96 -7.97
C PHE A 199 0.44 6.11 -6.99
N SER A 200 -0.57 6.32 -6.15
CA SER A 200 -0.46 7.16 -4.96
C SER A 200 -1.16 6.47 -3.78
N PRO A 201 -0.42 6.08 -2.71
CA PRO A 201 1.04 6.18 -2.60
C PRO A 201 1.77 5.27 -3.61
N GLU A 202 3.03 5.60 -3.90
CA GLU A 202 3.79 4.94 -4.98
C GLU A 202 4.00 3.45 -4.77
N ARG A 203 4.04 3.00 -3.51
CA ARG A 203 4.20 1.59 -3.12
C ARG A 203 2.87 0.86 -2.87
N ALA A 204 1.78 1.35 -3.50
CA ALA A 204 0.49 0.64 -3.43
C ALA A 204 0.61 -0.78 -4.03
N ALA A 205 -0.12 -1.80 -3.56
CA ALA A 205 -1.06 -1.78 -2.42
C ALA A 205 -0.39 -2.18 -1.09
N HIS A 206 0.97 -2.15 -1.03
CA HIS A 206 1.70 -2.37 0.21
C HIS A 206 1.54 -1.16 1.14
N GLU A 207 1.61 0.04 0.58
CA GLU A 207 1.27 1.29 1.25
C GLU A 207 -0.07 1.80 0.72
N PHE A 208 -0.85 2.42 1.58
CA PHE A 208 -2.17 2.96 1.28
C PHE A 208 -2.51 4.10 2.24
N TYR A 209 -3.46 4.92 1.85
CA TYR A 209 -4.05 5.91 2.74
C TYR A 209 -5.14 5.26 3.57
N SER A 210 -5.35 5.76 4.79
CA SER A 210 -6.43 5.30 5.67
C SER A 210 -7.23 6.49 6.19
N ILE A 211 -8.53 6.37 6.14
CA ILE A 211 -9.47 7.26 6.83
C ILE A 211 -10.34 6.44 7.76
N SER A 212 -10.64 7.01 8.92
CA SER A 212 -11.56 6.41 9.87
C SER A 212 -12.68 7.39 10.22
N THR A 213 -13.83 6.86 10.58
CA THR A 213 -14.88 7.71 11.14
C THR A 213 -14.31 8.42 12.36
N ASN A 214 -14.45 9.73 12.41
CA ASN A 214 -14.53 10.40 13.69
C ASN A 214 -15.80 9.85 14.34
N ILE A 215 -15.68 8.80 15.14
CA ILE A 215 -16.74 8.47 16.08
C ILE A 215 -16.79 9.68 16.99
N PRO A 216 -17.84 10.53 16.92
CA PRO A 216 -17.98 11.58 17.92
C PRO A 216 -17.90 10.83 19.24
N GLN A 217 -16.94 11.16 20.10
CA GLN A 217 -16.84 10.50 21.38
C GLN A 217 -18.22 10.65 22.02
N SER A 218 -18.97 9.54 22.03
CA SER A 218 -20.28 9.55 22.65
C SER A 218 -20.08 10.04 24.06
N LYS A 219 -20.89 10.98 24.50
CA LYS A 219 -20.83 11.46 25.88
C LYS A 219 -20.98 10.29 26.88
N LEU A 220 -21.63 9.23 26.44
CA LEU A 220 -21.80 7.99 27.18
C LEU A 220 -21.16 6.86 26.38
N VAL A 221 -20.20 6.16 26.95
CA VAL A 221 -19.49 5.05 26.31
C VAL A 221 -19.61 3.77 27.14
N ILE A 222 -19.60 2.63 26.49
CA ILE A 222 -19.43 1.33 27.16
C ILE A 222 -17.96 1.26 27.57
N ASN A 223 -17.70 1.21 28.88
CA ASN A 223 -16.36 1.16 29.44
C ASN A 223 -15.89 -0.28 29.61
N GLU A 224 -16.77 -1.14 30.10
CA GLU A 224 -16.46 -2.54 30.33
C GLU A 224 -17.70 -3.43 30.11
N VAL A 225 -17.46 -4.66 29.67
CA VAL A 225 -18.51 -5.71 29.52
C VAL A 225 -18.01 -6.99 30.17
N MET A 226 -18.82 -7.54 31.09
CA MET A 226 -18.59 -8.84 31.71
C MET A 226 -19.69 -9.80 31.26
N SER A 227 -19.41 -10.63 30.28
CA SER A 227 -20.36 -11.56 29.64
C SER A 227 -20.37 -12.96 30.25
N ASN A 228 -19.62 -13.19 31.33
CA ASN A 228 -19.60 -14.45 32.05
C ASN A 228 -19.12 -14.22 33.48
N ASN A 229 -19.94 -13.52 34.27
CA ASN A 229 -19.64 -13.24 35.67
C ASN A 229 -19.95 -14.43 36.54
N LYS A 230 -18.96 -15.07 37.15
CA LYS A 230 -19.14 -16.21 38.06
C LYS A 230 -18.64 -15.97 39.48
N SER A 231 -17.81 -14.94 39.66
CA SER A 231 -17.15 -14.75 40.96
C SER A 231 -16.58 -13.35 41.19
N THR A 232 -16.78 -12.38 40.26
CA THR A 232 -16.08 -11.09 40.29
C THR A 232 -16.86 -10.07 41.12
N VAL A 233 -18.10 -9.75 40.72
CA VAL A 233 -18.96 -8.75 41.38
C VAL A 233 -20.37 -9.31 41.50
N THR A 234 -20.98 -9.15 42.68
CA THR A 234 -22.39 -9.52 42.89
C THR A 234 -23.31 -8.30 42.79
N ASP A 235 -24.53 -8.53 42.34
CA ASP A 235 -25.61 -7.55 42.43
C ASP A 235 -26.05 -7.33 43.88
N ASN A 236 -27.03 -6.45 44.09
CA ASN A 236 -27.60 -6.17 45.42
C ASN A 236 -28.33 -7.36 46.05
N SER A 237 -28.62 -8.42 45.29
CA SER A 237 -29.23 -9.67 45.70
C SER A 237 -28.22 -10.80 45.94
N GLY A 238 -26.92 -10.51 45.81
CA GLY A 238 -25.83 -11.46 45.98
C GLY A 238 -25.62 -12.42 44.81
N LYS A 239 -26.17 -12.12 43.62
CA LYS A 239 -26.01 -12.94 42.42
C LYS A 239 -24.88 -12.42 41.54
N TYR A 240 -24.24 -13.32 40.81
CA TYR A 240 -23.20 -13.01 39.82
C TYR A 240 -23.84 -12.91 38.45
N ASP A 241 -24.55 -11.80 38.19
CA ASP A 241 -25.12 -11.55 36.88
C ASP A 241 -24.10 -10.90 35.96
N ASP A 242 -24.23 -11.08 34.66
CA ASP A 242 -23.43 -10.37 33.63
C ASP A 242 -23.77 -8.89 33.66
N TRP A 243 -22.79 -8.05 33.37
CA TRP A 243 -22.96 -6.62 33.49
C TRP A 243 -22.25 -5.82 32.40
N ILE A 244 -22.70 -4.58 32.19
CA ILE A 244 -22.09 -3.58 31.31
C ILE A 244 -21.83 -2.32 32.12
N GLU A 245 -20.63 -1.82 32.10
CA GLU A 245 -20.26 -0.52 32.67
C GLU A 245 -20.35 0.58 31.65
N LEU A 246 -21.03 1.66 32.03
CA LEU A 246 -21.12 2.88 31.21
C LEU A 246 -20.28 3.98 31.84
N PHE A 247 -19.48 4.63 31.02
CA PHE A 247 -18.71 5.79 31.41
C PHE A 247 -19.26 7.07 30.79
N ASN A 248 -19.50 8.09 31.62
CA ASN A 248 -19.87 9.43 31.15
C ASN A 248 -18.62 10.23 30.83
N ASN A 249 -18.30 10.33 29.55
CA ASN A 249 -17.14 11.05 29.02
C ASN A 249 -17.41 12.56 28.81
N SER A 250 -18.41 13.11 29.51
CA SER A 250 -18.74 14.53 29.45
C SER A 250 -18.67 15.21 30.83
N SER A 251 -18.59 16.50 30.85
CA SER A 251 -18.59 17.29 32.09
C SER A 251 -20.00 17.50 32.69
N THR A 252 -21.03 16.98 32.04
CA THR A 252 -22.45 17.19 32.47
C THR A 252 -23.11 15.84 32.74
N PRO A 253 -24.04 15.74 33.72
CA PRO A 253 -24.83 14.54 33.94
C PRO A 253 -25.60 14.10 32.69
N ILE A 254 -25.61 12.81 32.41
CA ILE A 254 -26.36 12.21 31.29
C ILE A 254 -27.51 11.38 31.85
N SER A 255 -28.73 11.64 31.37
CA SER A 255 -29.87 10.78 31.69
C SER A 255 -29.80 9.48 30.94
N THR A 256 -29.88 8.38 31.67
CA THR A 256 -29.95 7.02 31.11
C THR A 256 -31.40 6.56 30.87
N ASN A 257 -32.38 7.43 31.11
CA ASN A 257 -33.78 7.15 30.87
C ASN A 257 -34.01 6.90 29.36
N LYS A 258 -34.65 5.80 29.01
CA LYS A 258 -34.87 5.32 27.62
C LYS A 258 -33.59 4.88 26.91
N LEU A 259 -32.56 4.51 27.64
CA LEU A 259 -31.40 3.84 27.07
C LEU A 259 -31.71 2.34 26.96
N PHE A 260 -31.45 1.78 25.79
CA PHE A 260 -31.64 0.35 25.53
C PHE A 260 -30.31 -0.23 25.00
N PHE A 261 -30.03 -1.47 25.37
CA PHE A 261 -28.93 -2.24 24.84
C PHE A 261 -29.47 -3.35 23.94
N SER A 262 -28.84 -3.58 22.83
CA SER A 262 -29.15 -4.69 21.95
C SER A 262 -27.84 -5.18 21.28
N ASP A 263 -27.74 -6.48 21.17
CA ASP A 263 -26.72 -7.18 20.38
C ASP A 263 -27.16 -7.34 18.90
N ASN A 264 -28.36 -6.91 18.60
CA ASN A 264 -28.93 -6.95 17.26
C ASN A 264 -29.48 -5.58 16.87
N LEU A 265 -28.84 -4.96 15.85
CA LEU A 265 -29.22 -3.65 15.32
C LEU A 265 -30.58 -3.60 14.61
N GLN A 266 -31.25 -4.76 14.45
CA GLN A 266 -32.57 -4.85 13.80
C GLN A 266 -33.73 -4.97 14.77
N ASN A 267 -33.47 -4.96 16.09
CA ASN A 267 -34.49 -4.97 17.14
C ASN A 267 -34.56 -3.64 17.86
#